data_e8ca8522b69779ef1b04a898f697afcb
#
_entry.id   e8ca8522b69779ef1b04a898f697afcb
#
_cell.length_a   1.000
_cell.length_b   1.000
_cell.length_c   1.000
_cell.angle_alpha   90.00
_cell.angle_beta   90.00
_cell.angle_gamma   90.00
#
_symmetry.space_group_name_H-M   'P 1'
#
loop_
_entity.id
_entity.type
_entity.pdbx_description
1 polymer ?
#
loop_
_entity_poly.entity_id
_entity_poly.type
_entity_poly.pdbx_seq_one_letter_code
_entity_poly.pdbx_strand_id
1 'polypeptide(L)'
;MRDPLIPLDPELLSALSEDQVVTANERQVRELKYAFDHHQKQLGLVTWPTANVVSIDHWLQKNYASLYREDESDSALTVVSPPSLLLAAKLTAPDSDFETHTSLFLDAWHHYWLWQIQPTDLDTTDNGRLFHRWINNLSEFLKRRHTISEIQLYPLLEDAAQAGNFIPTTVHSFGLDDRAPAQETLFNALSTSGCRVQHHASRENTEAQPALISFETSNQERAAYAVWSREILSAQPNARIAIIVANLTREYAVIRRQFEAVFPDVGELVQIVNIGSGLRLSDEPVCRDALDLLRWTIQPLSFLLIEQLRRSAYLPSINATEGLASWLPHRLDLPDFTHRVKLPWSERMHALLKTPEWSSPRTWAEKARTILDIAGWPGDEPDSNDFQAAQTLSEILDTLTSSTQFGELSWSEAVRSICFLSDHQRFAAQSPPA
;
A
#
# COMPACT_ATOMS: atom_id res chain seq x y z
N MET A 1 -16.32 -18.30 17.27
CA MET A 1 -15.14 -17.49 17.62
C MET A 1 -13.92 -18.32 17.27
N ARG A 2 -13.03 -17.85 16.44
CA ARG A 2 -11.84 -18.61 16.03
C ARG A 2 -10.79 -18.63 17.15
N ASP A 3 -9.99 -19.68 17.24
CA ASP A 3 -8.84 -19.68 18.14
C ASP A 3 -7.73 -18.76 17.62
N PRO A 4 -6.99 -18.06 18.50
CA PRO A 4 -5.88 -17.22 18.08
C PRO A 4 -4.74 -18.04 17.45
N LEU A 5 -4.04 -17.42 16.47
CA LEU A 5 -2.88 -18.05 15.81
C LEU A 5 -1.63 -18.02 16.68
N ILE A 6 -1.50 -16.96 17.48
CA ILE A 6 -0.34 -16.73 18.33
C ILE A 6 -0.70 -17.19 19.74
N PRO A 7 -0.06 -18.23 20.27
CA PRO A 7 -0.20 -18.59 21.68
C PRO A 7 0.50 -17.54 22.54
N LEU A 8 -0.21 -17.08 23.58
CA LEU A 8 0.36 -16.15 24.55
C LEU A 8 0.97 -16.93 25.70
N ASP A 9 2.28 -16.78 25.91
CA ASP A 9 2.93 -17.19 27.13
C ASP A 9 2.76 -16.12 28.23
N PRO A 10 3.03 -16.44 29.52
CA PRO A 10 2.82 -15.50 30.61
C PRO A 10 3.65 -14.21 30.49
N GLU A 11 4.86 -14.26 29.92
CA GLU A 11 5.73 -13.10 29.75
C GLU A 11 5.18 -12.15 28.68
N LEU A 12 4.80 -12.68 27.52
CA LEU A 12 4.18 -11.90 26.46
C LEU A 12 2.82 -11.32 26.88
N LEU A 13 2.03 -12.08 27.68
CA LEU A 13 0.76 -11.61 28.20
C LEU A 13 0.93 -10.43 29.14
N SER A 14 1.94 -10.47 30.05
CA SER A 14 2.29 -9.37 30.93
C SER A 14 2.74 -8.15 30.11
N ALA A 15 3.62 -8.36 29.13
CA ALA A 15 4.10 -7.31 28.24
C ALA A 15 2.96 -6.59 27.49
N LEU A 16 1.98 -7.35 26.98
CA LEU A 16 0.80 -6.78 26.28
C LEU A 16 -0.11 -5.95 27.21
N SER A 17 -0.07 -6.23 28.51
CA SER A 17 -0.88 -5.55 29.53
C SER A 17 -0.23 -4.30 30.10
N GLU A 18 1.07 -4.31 30.29
CA GLU A 18 1.82 -3.33 31.10
C GLU A 18 2.79 -2.48 30.29
N ASP A 19 3.42 -3.08 29.26
CA ASP A 19 4.49 -2.48 28.47
C ASP A 19 4.07 -2.28 27.01
N GLN A 20 4.99 -1.79 26.18
CA GLN A 20 4.78 -1.67 24.74
C GLN A 20 5.43 -2.82 23.99
N VAL A 21 4.63 -3.54 23.20
CA VAL A 21 5.10 -4.61 22.32
C VAL A 21 5.21 -4.10 20.89
N VAL A 22 6.38 -4.26 20.29
CA VAL A 22 6.69 -3.86 18.91
C VAL A 22 6.75 -5.10 18.03
N THR A 23 6.03 -5.11 16.92
CA THR A 23 5.95 -6.24 15.98
C THR A 23 6.50 -5.90 14.62
N ALA A 24 6.83 -6.91 13.81
CA ALA A 24 7.36 -6.70 12.46
C ALA A 24 6.33 -6.06 11.50
N ASN A 25 5.02 -6.24 11.72
CA ASN A 25 4.00 -5.74 10.81
C ASN A 25 2.59 -5.67 11.45
N GLU A 26 1.68 -4.96 10.79
CA GLU A 26 0.29 -4.75 11.24
C GLU A 26 -0.55 -6.04 11.32
N ARG A 27 -0.18 -7.12 10.62
CA ARG A 27 -0.88 -8.42 10.75
C ARG A 27 -0.61 -9.04 12.11
N GLN A 28 0.64 -8.99 12.57
CA GLN A 28 1.02 -9.47 13.90
C GLN A 28 0.37 -8.60 14.99
N VAL A 29 0.29 -7.28 14.81
CA VAL A 29 -0.45 -6.38 15.73
C VAL A 29 -1.88 -6.85 15.90
N ARG A 30 -2.60 -7.08 14.80
CA ARG A 30 -4.01 -7.53 14.85
C ARG A 30 -4.16 -8.89 15.50
N GLU A 31 -3.27 -9.83 15.20
CA GLU A 31 -3.36 -11.18 15.75
C GLU A 31 -3.02 -11.22 17.25
N LEU A 32 -2.05 -10.42 17.71
CA LEU A 32 -1.74 -10.28 19.14
C LEU A 32 -2.88 -9.60 19.90
N LYS A 33 -3.49 -8.55 19.37
CA LYS A 33 -4.69 -7.93 19.96
C LYS A 33 -5.83 -8.94 20.07
N TYR A 34 -6.08 -9.69 19.00
CA TYR A 34 -7.10 -10.73 18.99
C TYR A 34 -6.82 -11.83 20.02
N ALA A 35 -5.57 -12.30 20.11
CA ALA A 35 -5.16 -13.31 21.08
C ALA A 35 -5.33 -12.81 22.52
N PHE A 36 -4.94 -11.57 22.78
CA PHE A 36 -5.11 -10.92 24.08
C PHE A 36 -6.58 -10.80 24.46
N ASP A 37 -7.42 -10.27 23.57
CA ASP A 37 -8.86 -10.13 23.80
C ASP A 37 -9.54 -11.48 24.02
N HIS A 38 -9.12 -12.50 23.29
CA HIS A 38 -9.64 -13.87 23.46
C HIS A 38 -9.28 -14.43 24.86
N HIS A 39 -8.05 -14.20 25.29
CA HIS A 39 -7.60 -14.60 26.64
C HIS A 39 -8.39 -13.88 27.74
N GLN A 40 -8.59 -12.56 27.63
CA GLN A 40 -9.37 -11.79 28.60
C GLN A 40 -10.82 -12.28 28.71
N LYS A 41 -11.45 -12.64 27.59
CA LYS A 41 -12.79 -13.23 27.55
C LYS A 41 -12.82 -14.61 28.23
N GLN A 42 -11.80 -15.43 28.05
CA GLN A 42 -11.70 -16.74 28.75
C GLN A 42 -11.59 -16.60 30.27
N LEU A 43 -11.00 -15.48 30.75
CA LEU A 43 -10.98 -15.14 32.18
C LEU A 43 -12.33 -14.61 32.70
N GLY A 44 -13.33 -14.47 31.83
CA GLY A 44 -14.66 -13.99 32.20
C GLY A 44 -14.76 -12.47 32.36
N LEU A 45 -13.78 -11.72 31.89
CA LEU A 45 -13.79 -10.26 31.94
C LEU A 45 -14.76 -9.69 30.90
N VAL A 46 -15.47 -8.62 31.26
CA VAL A 46 -16.41 -7.91 30.38
C VAL A 46 -15.74 -6.69 29.73
N THR A 47 -14.79 -6.08 30.43
CA THR A 47 -14.02 -4.93 29.96
C THR A 47 -12.57 -5.07 30.36
N TRP A 48 -11.65 -4.64 29.51
CA TRP A 48 -10.20 -4.62 29.76
C TRP A 48 -9.53 -3.54 28.92
N PRO A 49 -8.35 -3.05 29.30
CA PRO A 49 -7.53 -2.16 28.45
C PRO A 49 -7.12 -2.86 27.17
N THR A 50 -7.07 -2.13 26.07
CA THR A 50 -6.56 -2.64 24.80
C THR A 50 -5.06 -2.97 24.93
N ALA A 51 -4.64 -4.11 24.38
CA ALA A 51 -3.23 -4.48 24.34
C ALA A 51 -2.37 -3.38 23.69
N ASN A 52 -1.28 -3.01 24.38
CA ASN A 52 -0.36 -1.97 23.89
C ASN A 52 0.65 -2.56 22.91
N VAL A 53 0.19 -2.82 21.68
CA VAL A 53 1.00 -3.41 20.61
C VAL A 53 0.90 -2.59 19.33
N VAL A 54 2.04 -2.36 18.70
CA VAL A 54 2.19 -1.56 17.47
C VAL A 54 3.19 -2.21 16.52
N SER A 55 3.10 -1.90 15.22
CA SER A 55 4.15 -2.27 14.27
C SER A 55 5.40 -1.43 14.47
N ILE A 56 6.55 -1.93 14.03
CA ILE A 56 7.83 -1.22 14.12
C ILE A 56 7.76 0.15 13.41
N ASP A 57 7.14 0.20 12.25
CA ASP A 57 7.00 1.43 11.49
C ASP A 57 6.16 2.48 12.26
N HIS A 58 5.02 2.07 12.80
CA HIS A 58 4.20 2.96 13.62
C HIS A 58 4.94 3.39 14.91
N TRP A 59 5.71 2.47 15.52
CA TRP A 59 6.52 2.75 16.69
C TRP A 59 7.59 3.81 16.41
N LEU A 60 8.31 3.70 15.30
CA LEU A 60 9.31 4.68 14.86
C LEU A 60 8.68 6.06 14.67
N GLN A 61 7.58 6.15 13.90
CA GLN A 61 6.88 7.40 13.64
C GLN A 61 6.36 8.07 14.92
N LYS A 62 5.74 7.30 15.81
CA LYS A 62 5.20 7.80 17.07
C LYS A 62 6.30 8.38 17.97
N ASN A 63 7.42 7.67 18.10
CA ASN A 63 8.52 8.12 18.95
C ASN A 63 9.26 9.31 18.35
N TYR A 64 9.47 9.31 17.03
CA TYR A 64 9.98 10.49 16.34
C TYR A 64 9.11 11.72 16.54
N ALA A 65 7.80 11.59 16.37
CA ALA A 65 6.86 12.69 16.60
C ALA A 65 6.87 13.18 18.06
N SER A 66 7.14 12.31 19.03
CA SER A 66 7.23 12.67 20.44
C SER A 66 8.48 13.47 20.76
N LEU A 67 9.61 13.12 20.16
CA LEU A 67 10.89 13.84 20.36
C LEU A 67 10.81 15.33 19.96
N TYR A 68 10.00 15.66 18.96
CA TYR A 68 9.91 17.01 18.41
C TYR A 68 8.66 17.78 18.86
N ARG A 69 7.75 17.14 19.65
CA ARG A 69 6.60 17.85 20.24
C ARG A 69 6.97 18.71 21.44
N GLU A 70 8.03 18.38 22.13
CA GLU A 70 8.49 19.09 23.33
C GLU A 70 9.42 20.26 22.99
N ASP A 71 10.05 20.24 21.84
CA ASP A 71 10.85 21.33 21.32
C ASP A 71 10.05 22.11 20.24
N GLU A 72 9.73 23.36 20.49
CA GLU A 72 9.26 24.33 19.47
C GLU A 72 10.34 24.62 18.40
N SER A 73 11.27 23.68 18.17
CA SER A 73 12.37 23.89 17.24
C SER A 73 11.91 23.68 15.80
N ASP A 74 12.19 24.67 14.97
CA ASP A 74 12.02 24.71 13.50
C ASP A 74 12.81 23.60 12.76
N SER A 75 13.37 22.64 13.51
CA SER A 75 14.29 21.61 13.05
C SER A 75 13.66 20.23 12.78
N ALA A 76 12.38 20.03 13.13
CA ALA A 76 11.70 18.76 12.88
C ALA A 76 11.52 18.49 11.39
N LEU A 77 12.05 17.37 10.91
CA LEU A 77 11.83 16.94 9.52
C LEU A 77 10.45 16.30 9.39
N THR A 78 9.75 16.60 8.30
CA THR A 78 8.46 15.96 8.01
C THR A 78 8.68 14.58 7.39
N VAL A 79 8.09 13.54 7.96
CA VAL A 79 8.11 12.19 7.37
C VAL A 79 7.16 12.16 6.18
N VAL A 80 7.68 11.85 5.00
CA VAL A 80 6.85 11.74 3.78
C VAL A 80 6.08 10.42 3.79
N SER A 81 4.82 10.46 3.36
CA SER A 81 4.02 9.25 3.17
C SER A 81 4.60 8.37 2.05
N PRO A 82 4.39 7.03 2.08
CA PRO A 82 4.88 6.14 1.03
C PRO A 82 4.48 6.57 -0.40
N PRO A 83 3.25 7.02 -0.69
CA PRO A 83 2.90 7.52 -2.01
C PRO A 83 3.62 8.82 -2.38
N SER A 84 3.86 9.72 -1.42
CA SER A 84 4.65 10.94 -1.65
C SER A 84 6.12 10.61 -1.92
N LEU A 85 6.68 9.62 -1.21
CA LEU A 85 8.04 9.13 -1.45
C LEU A 85 8.17 8.53 -2.85
N LEU A 86 7.16 7.74 -3.28
CA LEU A 86 7.12 7.17 -4.61
C LEU A 86 7.12 8.25 -5.71
N LEU A 87 6.35 9.33 -5.50
CA LEU A 87 6.36 10.48 -6.41
C LEU A 87 7.70 11.21 -6.39
N ALA A 88 8.29 11.43 -5.21
CA ALA A 88 9.61 12.06 -5.08
C ALA A 88 10.70 11.23 -5.78
N ALA A 89 10.69 9.92 -5.61
CA ALA A 89 11.61 9.01 -6.28
C ALA A 89 11.46 9.09 -7.81
N LYS A 90 10.24 9.11 -8.33
CA LYS A 90 9.97 9.29 -9.75
C LYS A 90 10.54 10.61 -10.28
N LEU A 91 10.28 11.73 -9.58
CA LEU A 91 10.75 13.07 -9.98
C LEU A 91 12.27 13.23 -9.93
N THR A 92 12.95 12.38 -9.17
CA THR A 92 14.43 12.41 -9.00
C THR A 92 15.16 11.34 -9.80
N ALA A 93 14.42 10.58 -10.62
CA ALA A 93 15.04 9.59 -11.51
C ALA A 93 16.15 10.22 -12.35
N PRO A 94 17.31 9.56 -12.49
CA PRO A 94 18.44 10.11 -13.23
C PRO A 94 18.16 10.35 -14.70
N ASP A 95 17.22 9.62 -15.28
CA ASP A 95 16.77 9.70 -16.67
C ASP A 95 15.32 9.26 -16.77
N SER A 96 14.56 9.75 -17.77
CA SER A 96 13.15 9.42 -18.00
C SER A 96 12.90 7.91 -18.21
N ASP A 97 13.86 7.20 -18.78
CA ASP A 97 13.77 5.75 -19.00
C ASP A 97 13.70 4.96 -17.69
N PHE A 98 14.16 5.53 -16.58
CA PHE A 98 14.14 4.91 -15.24
C PHE A 98 12.87 5.18 -14.45
N GLU A 99 11.98 6.04 -14.90
CA GLU A 99 10.70 6.29 -14.21
C GLU A 99 9.87 5.01 -14.03
N THR A 100 9.97 4.06 -14.95
CA THR A 100 9.29 2.75 -14.88
C THR A 100 9.88 1.82 -13.81
N HIS A 101 11.08 2.10 -13.30
CA HIS A 101 11.79 1.31 -12.29
C HIS A 101 11.70 1.91 -10.88
N THR A 102 10.85 2.92 -10.68
CA THR A 102 10.77 3.67 -9.41
C THR A 102 10.42 2.78 -8.21
N SER A 103 9.52 1.81 -8.35
CA SER A 103 9.20 0.89 -7.24
C SER A 103 10.38 -0.01 -6.90
N LEU A 104 11.08 -0.53 -7.91
CA LEU A 104 12.27 -1.33 -7.71
C LEU A 104 13.39 -0.51 -7.04
N PHE A 105 13.51 0.76 -7.40
CA PHE A 105 14.42 1.69 -6.74
C PHE A 105 14.04 1.89 -5.26
N LEU A 106 12.75 2.07 -4.95
CA LEU A 106 12.32 2.24 -3.56
C LEU A 106 12.49 0.98 -2.71
N ASP A 107 12.30 -0.20 -3.30
CA ASP A 107 12.62 -1.46 -2.62
C ASP A 107 14.12 -1.52 -2.29
N ALA A 108 14.98 -1.15 -3.27
CA ALA A 108 16.42 -1.08 -3.05
C ALA A 108 16.83 0.04 -2.07
N TRP A 109 16.15 1.22 -2.12
CA TRP A 109 16.31 2.31 -1.15
C TRP A 109 16.01 1.84 0.29
N HIS A 110 14.90 1.10 0.47
CA HIS A 110 14.54 0.54 1.76
C HIS A 110 15.64 -0.41 2.27
N HIS A 111 16.10 -1.33 1.41
CA HIS A 111 17.19 -2.24 1.76
C HIS A 111 18.50 -1.51 2.04
N TYR A 112 18.83 -0.47 1.27
CA TYR A 112 20.03 0.34 1.47
C TYR A 112 20.13 0.89 2.90
N TRP A 113 19.05 1.46 3.42
CA TRP A 113 18.99 2.00 4.77
C TRP A 113 18.88 0.90 5.82
N LEU A 114 18.03 -0.08 5.59
CA LEU A 114 17.76 -1.15 6.55
C LEU A 114 18.98 -2.06 6.78
N TRP A 115 19.72 -2.35 5.72
CA TRP A 115 20.94 -3.17 5.76
C TRP A 115 22.22 -2.35 5.92
N GLN A 116 22.13 -1.04 6.06
CA GLN A 116 23.26 -0.13 6.24
C GLN A 116 24.35 -0.33 5.17
N ILE A 117 23.94 -0.50 3.92
CA ILE A 117 24.85 -0.72 2.77
C ILE A 117 25.73 0.50 2.58
N GLN A 118 27.04 0.30 2.41
CA GLN A 118 27.95 1.40 2.20
C GLN A 118 27.91 1.90 0.74
N PRO A 119 27.98 3.22 0.49
CA PRO A 119 28.00 3.76 -0.87
C PRO A 119 29.10 3.17 -1.75
N THR A 120 30.26 2.86 -1.17
CA THR A 120 31.40 2.25 -1.86
C THR A 120 31.10 0.87 -2.46
N ASP A 121 30.18 0.12 -1.86
CA ASP A 121 29.78 -1.20 -2.32
C ASP A 121 28.91 -1.14 -3.58
N LEU A 122 28.25 0.00 -3.79
CA LEU A 122 27.39 0.23 -4.96
C LEU A 122 28.16 0.55 -6.23
N ASP A 123 29.34 1.13 -6.13
CA ASP A 123 30.10 1.63 -7.29
C ASP A 123 30.80 0.55 -8.11
N THR A 124 30.61 -0.71 -7.76
CA THR A 124 31.23 -1.87 -8.42
C THR A 124 30.61 -2.24 -9.77
N THR A 125 29.36 -1.84 -10.03
CA THR A 125 28.63 -2.13 -11.26
C THR A 125 27.96 -0.87 -11.85
N ASP A 126 27.58 -0.92 -13.14
CA ASP A 126 26.85 0.18 -13.77
C ASP A 126 25.50 0.44 -13.11
N ASN A 127 24.76 -0.60 -12.78
CA ASN A 127 23.49 -0.50 -12.06
C ASN A 127 23.69 0.06 -10.65
N GLY A 128 24.76 -0.34 -9.95
CA GLY A 128 25.09 0.19 -8.63
C GLY A 128 25.40 1.68 -8.67
N ARG A 129 26.22 2.12 -9.66
CA ARG A 129 26.51 3.56 -9.87
C ARG A 129 25.26 4.37 -10.22
N LEU A 130 24.35 3.80 -11.02
CA LEU A 130 23.07 4.43 -11.33
C LEU A 130 22.20 4.56 -10.07
N PHE A 131 22.09 3.49 -9.31
CA PHE A 131 21.34 3.47 -8.05
C PHE A 131 21.91 4.48 -7.04
N HIS A 132 23.24 4.54 -6.89
CA HIS A 132 23.91 5.51 -6.04
C HIS A 132 23.61 6.96 -6.46
N ARG A 133 23.60 7.25 -7.77
CA ARG A 133 23.19 8.56 -8.28
C ARG A 133 21.75 8.90 -7.92
N TRP A 134 20.85 7.94 -8.05
CA TRP A 134 19.44 8.13 -7.71
C TRP A 134 19.24 8.34 -6.19
N ILE A 135 19.95 7.57 -5.36
CA ILE A 135 19.98 7.79 -3.90
C ILE A 135 20.37 9.24 -3.58
N ASN A 136 21.44 9.75 -4.18
CA ASN A 136 21.92 11.10 -3.93
C ASN A 136 20.88 12.15 -4.38
N ASN A 137 20.28 11.97 -5.56
CA ASN A 137 19.24 12.86 -6.06
C ASN A 137 18.03 12.90 -5.11
N LEU A 138 17.53 11.74 -4.69
CA LEU A 138 16.38 11.66 -3.76
C LEU A 138 16.73 12.23 -2.39
N SER A 139 17.90 11.90 -1.85
CA SER A 139 18.35 12.42 -0.55
C SER A 139 18.44 13.94 -0.55
N GLU A 140 19.01 14.53 -1.60
CA GLU A 140 19.09 15.97 -1.74
C GLU A 140 17.73 16.62 -1.96
N PHE A 141 16.86 16.00 -2.73
CA PHE A 141 15.49 16.45 -2.94
C PHE A 141 14.70 16.51 -1.63
N LEU A 142 14.76 15.45 -0.80
CA LEU A 142 14.11 15.39 0.51
C LEU A 142 14.72 16.42 1.47
N LYS A 143 16.04 16.49 1.56
CA LYS A 143 16.77 17.43 2.42
C LYS A 143 16.39 18.90 2.16
N ARG A 144 16.36 19.30 0.89
CA ARG A 144 15.97 20.68 0.51
C ARG A 144 14.55 21.06 0.93
N ARG A 145 13.70 20.08 1.22
CA ARG A 145 12.29 20.25 1.61
C ARG A 145 12.03 20.00 3.09
N HIS A 146 13.09 19.82 3.86
CA HIS A 146 13.01 19.45 5.27
C HIS A 146 12.13 18.20 5.49
N THR A 147 12.28 17.21 4.60
CA THR A 147 11.54 15.94 4.66
C THR A 147 12.47 14.75 4.70
N ILE A 148 11.96 13.62 5.22
CA ILE A 148 12.66 12.34 5.28
C ILE A 148 11.71 11.18 4.92
N SER A 149 12.27 10.05 4.52
CA SER A 149 11.53 8.80 4.39
C SER A 149 11.45 8.07 5.73
N GLU A 150 10.42 7.26 5.91
CA GLU A 150 10.19 6.49 7.13
C GLU A 150 11.39 5.61 7.53
N ILE A 151 12.05 4.96 6.56
CA ILE A 151 13.22 4.11 6.82
C ILE A 151 14.40 4.88 7.44
N GLN A 152 14.51 6.18 7.21
CA GLN A 152 15.54 7.04 7.78
C GLN A 152 15.28 7.40 9.26
N LEU A 153 14.14 6.97 9.84
CA LEU A 153 13.86 7.13 11.25
C LEU A 153 14.75 6.24 12.13
N TYR A 154 15.25 5.11 11.60
CA TYR A 154 16.15 4.24 12.34
C TYR A 154 17.41 4.97 12.83
N PRO A 155 18.24 5.55 11.94
CA PRO A 155 19.43 6.26 12.40
C PRO A 155 19.11 7.48 13.27
N LEU A 156 18.01 8.20 13.00
CA LEU A 156 17.64 9.36 13.82
C LEU A 156 17.26 9.00 15.27
N LEU A 157 16.52 7.91 15.45
CA LEU A 157 16.18 7.42 16.79
C LEU A 157 17.36 6.75 17.48
N GLU A 158 18.27 6.12 16.73
CA GLU A 158 19.54 5.62 17.24
C GLU A 158 20.40 6.76 17.80
N ASP A 159 20.60 7.83 17.03
CA ASP A 159 21.33 9.02 17.46
C ASP A 159 20.69 9.66 18.71
N ALA A 160 19.35 9.77 18.72
CA ALA A 160 18.62 10.30 19.86
C ALA A 160 18.76 9.43 21.12
N ALA A 161 18.78 8.10 20.98
CA ALA A 161 19.02 7.17 22.08
C ALA A 161 20.45 7.30 22.62
N GLN A 162 21.46 7.35 21.74
CA GLN A 162 22.87 7.55 22.12
C GLN A 162 23.11 8.90 22.82
N ALA A 163 22.39 9.95 22.39
CA ALA A 163 22.42 11.27 23.01
C ALA A 163 21.66 11.36 24.36
N GLY A 164 20.93 10.30 24.75
CA GLY A 164 20.11 10.28 25.95
C GLY A 164 18.78 11.04 25.84
N ASN A 165 18.39 11.47 24.64
CA ASN A 165 17.14 12.20 24.38
C ASN A 165 15.93 11.30 24.16
N PHE A 166 16.17 9.98 23.93
CA PHE A 166 15.13 9.00 23.69
C PHE A 166 15.47 7.69 24.41
N ILE A 167 14.88 7.47 25.59
CA ILE A 167 15.10 6.26 26.39
C ILE A 167 13.76 5.76 26.93
N PRO A 168 13.01 4.92 26.20
CA PRO A 168 11.83 4.25 26.75
C PRO A 168 12.25 3.31 27.89
N THR A 169 11.36 3.13 28.89
CA THR A 169 11.67 2.30 30.06
C THR A 169 11.86 0.84 29.66
N THR A 170 10.91 0.30 28.91
CA THR A 170 10.92 -1.09 28.44
C THR A 170 10.37 -1.15 27.00
N VAL A 171 10.97 -1.96 26.15
CA VAL A 171 10.49 -2.29 24.82
C VAL A 171 10.53 -3.80 24.63
N HIS A 172 9.39 -4.39 24.34
CA HIS A 172 9.28 -5.79 23.95
C HIS A 172 9.18 -5.89 22.42
N SER A 173 9.90 -6.80 21.79
CA SER A 173 9.74 -7.10 20.37
C SER A 173 9.19 -8.51 20.15
N PHE A 174 8.30 -8.69 19.17
CA PHE A 174 7.73 -9.96 18.79
C PHE A 174 7.78 -10.15 17.27
N GLY A 175 8.27 -11.33 16.82
CA GLY A 175 8.36 -11.65 15.38
C GLY A 175 9.40 -10.82 14.62
N LEU A 176 10.39 -10.28 15.31
CA LEU A 176 11.61 -9.66 14.79
C LEU A 176 12.80 -10.58 15.01
N ASP A 177 12.65 -11.86 14.63
CA ASP A 177 13.65 -12.90 14.89
C ASP A 177 14.90 -12.71 14.01
N ASP A 178 14.71 -12.32 12.76
CA ASP A 178 15.76 -11.96 11.79
C ASP A 178 15.84 -10.43 11.65
N ARG A 179 16.54 -9.78 12.59
CA ARG A 179 16.68 -8.33 12.56
C ARG A 179 17.72 -7.89 11.55
N ALA A 180 17.33 -6.91 10.74
CA ALA A 180 18.27 -6.22 9.88
C ALA A 180 19.23 -5.32 10.70
N PRO A 181 20.43 -5.00 10.18
CA PRO A 181 21.44 -4.20 10.90
C PRO A 181 20.91 -2.90 11.51
N ALA A 182 20.08 -2.13 10.81
CA ALA A 182 19.51 -0.88 11.33
C ALA A 182 18.58 -1.11 12.53
N GLN A 183 17.84 -2.21 12.55
CA GLN A 183 17.02 -2.60 13.71
C GLN A 183 17.89 -3.03 14.89
N GLU A 184 18.91 -3.80 14.60
CA GLU A 184 19.84 -4.30 15.63
C GLU A 184 20.61 -3.14 16.28
N THR A 185 21.16 -2.20 15.50
CA THR A 185 21.86 -1.03 16.02
C THR A 185 20.95 -0.15 16.87
N LEU A 186 19.70 0.09 16.46
CA LEU A 186 18.73 0.86 17.24
C LEU A 186 18.43 0.17 18.59
N PHE A 187 18.11 -1.13 18.61
CA PHE A 187 17.82 -1.84 19.85
C PHE A 187 19.03 -1.94 20.77
N ASN A 188 20.24 -2.07 20.22
CA ASN A 188 21.48 -2.04 20.98
C ASN A 188 21.74 -0.64 21.58
N ALA A 189 21.51 0.43 20.83
CA ALA A 189 21.64 1.80 21.34
C ALA A 189 20.66 2.05 22.49
N LEU A 190 19.40 1.64 22.36
CA LEU A 190 18.40 1.71 23.42
C LEU A 190 18.84 0.94 24.68
N SER A 191 19.29 -0.29 24.50
CA SER A 191 19.76 -1.14 25.62
C SER A 191 20.97 -0.52 26.34
N THR A 192 21.92 0.02 25.57
CA THR A 192 23.12 0.70 26.11
C THR A 192 22.76 1.97 26.88
N SER A 193 21.72 2.66 26.44
CA SER A 193 21.22 3.90 27.08
C SER A 193 20.32 3.63 28.29
N GLY A 194 20.07 2.37 28.66
CA GLY A 194 19.35 1.98 29.88
C GLY A 194 17.91 1.52 29.66
N CYS A 195 17.44 1.40 28.41
CA CYS A 195 16.16 0.76 28.10
C CYS A 195 16.23 -0.76 28.32
N ARG A 196 15.21 -1.35 28.93
CA ARG A 196 15.08 -2.81 29.00
C ARG A 196 14.50 -3.32 27.68
N VAL A 197 15.32 -3.94 26.84
CA VAL A 197 14.89 -4.56 25.58
C VAL A 197 14.71 -6.06 25.78
N GLN A 198 13.51 -6.58 25.51
CA GLN A 198 13.16 -8.00 25.60
C GLN A 198 12.62 -8.50 24.26
N HIS A 199 13.11 -9.67 23.82
CA HIS A 199 12.73 -10.28 22.56
C HIS A 199 11.91 -11.54 22.80
N HIS A 200 10.72 -11.59 22.20
CA HIS A 200 9.87 -12.77 22.22
C HIS A 200 9.95 -13.44 20.85
N ALA A 201 10.56 -14.62 20.79
CA ALA A 201 10.65 -15.41 19.57
C ALA A 201 9.30 -16.04 19.22
N SER A 202 9.01 -16.18 17.93
CA SER A 202 7.93 -17.05 17.49
C SER A 202 8.30 -18.50 17.80
N ARG A 203 7.36 -19.27 18.38
CA ARG A 203 7.63 -20.70 18.68
C ARG A 203 7.83 -21.46 17.36
N GLU A 204 8.97 -22.09 17.23
CA GLU A 204 9.18 -23.09 16.19
C GLU A 204 8.34 -24.34 16.49
N ASN A 205 7.48 -24.72 15.54
CA ASN A 205 6.80 -26.01 15.62
C ASN A 205 7.73 -27.10 15.08
N THR A 206 8.45 -27.74 16.00
CA THR A 206 9.46 -28.77 15.68
C THR A 206 8.86 -30.13 15.28
N GLU A 207 7.54 -30.30 15.34
CA GLU A 207 6.85 -31.57 15.03
C GLU A 207 6.39 -31.69 13.56
N ALA A 208 6.61 -30.66 12.74
CA ALA A 208 6.19 -30.69 11.35
C ALA A 208 7.03 -31.67 10.53
N GLN A 209 6.38 -32.62 9.82
CA GLN A 209 7.02 -33.51 8.85
C GLN A 209 6.82 -32.91 7.45
N PRO A 210 7.88 -32.34 6.85
CA PRO A 210 7.76 -31.78 5.49
C PRO A 210 7.64 -32.90 4.46
N ALA A 211 6.76 -32.70 3.47
CA ALA A 211 6.64 -33.54 2.28
C ALA A 211 6.98 -32.71 1.04
N LEU A 212 7.80 -33.27 0.15
CA LEU A 212 8.12 -32.66 -1.14
C LEU A 212 7.32 -33.34 -2.25
N ILE A 213 6.53 -32.55 -2.99
CA ILE A 213 5.74 -33.01 -4.13
C ILE A 213 6.17 -32.23 -5.36
N SER A 214 6.49 -32.92 -6.44
CA SER A 214 6.90 -32.31 -7.70
C SER A 214 5.80 -32.43 -8.74
N PHE A 215 5.61 -31.37 -9.53
CA PHE A 215 4.63 -31.30 -10.61
C PHE A 215 5.32 -30.97 -11.94
N GLU A 216 4.79 -31.47 -13.06
CA GLU A 216 5.33 -31.17 -14.39
C GLU A 216 5.08 -29.73 -14.82
N THR A 217 3.99 -29.12 -14.36
CA THR A 217 3.62 -27.75 -14.72
C THR A 217 3.08 -27.00 -13.53
N SER A 218 3.26 -25.66 -13.51
CA SER A 218 2.68 -24.78 -12.49
C SER A 218 1.15 -24.82 -12.47
N ASN A 219 0.48 -25.20 -13.58
CA ASN A 219 -0.97 -25.38 -13.59
C ASN A 219 -1.42 -26.60 -12.78
N GLN A 220 -0.67 -27.71 -12.89
CA GLN A 220 -0.93 -28.92 -12.08
C GLN A 220 -0.69 -28.65 -10.60
N GLU A 221 0.39 -27.94 -10.27
CA GLU A 221 0.68 -27.51 -8.89
C GLU A 221 -0.47 -26.67 -8.31
N ARG A 222 -0.94 -25.66 -9.05
CA ARG A 222 -2.06 -24.79 -8.63
C ARG A 222 -3.35 -25.56 -8.43
N ALA A 223 -3.70 -26.43 -9.35
CA ALA A 223 -4.87 -27.28 -9.22
C ALA A 223 -4.77 -28.22 -8.00
N ALA A 224 -3.58 -28.79 -7.79
CA ALA A 224 -3.34 -29.72 -6.69
C ALA A 224 -3.53 -29.06 -5.31
N TYR A 225 -2.92 -27.89 -5.06
CA TYR A 225 -3.09 -27.24 -3.76
C TYR A 225 -4.51 -26.69 -3.53
N ALA A 226 -5.24 -26.31 -4.59
CA ALA A 226 -6.63 -25.90 -4.45
C ALA A 226 -7.53 -27.08 -4.06
N VAL A 227 -7.36 -28.25 -4.73
CA VAL A 227 -8.08 -29.49 -4.39
C VAL A 227 -7.71 -29.97 -2.99
N TRP A 228 -6.42 -30.02 -2.66
CA TRP A 228 -5.93 -30.41 -1.34
C TRP A 228 -6.52 -29.53 -0.23
N SER A 229 -6.63 -28.21 -0.46
CA SER A 229 -7.27 -27.29 0.50
C SER A 229 -8.74 -27.65 0.74
N ARG A 230 -9.50 -28.01 -0.33
CA ARG A 230 -10.88 -28.44 -0.21
C ARG A 230 -11.01 -29.74 0.57
N GLU A 231 -10.13 -30.69 0.30
CA GLU A 231 -10.12 -31.99 1.00
C GLU A 231 -9.88 -31.82 2.50
N ILE A 232 -8.90 -31.01 2.89
CA ILE A 232 -8.64 -30.72 4.30
C ILE A 232 -9.81 -30.01 4.96
N LEU A 233 -10.36 -28.96 4.34
CA LEU A 233 -11.49 -28.20 4.90
C LEU A 233 -12.77 -29.07 4.97
N SER A 234 -12.95 -30.04 4.07
CA SER A 234 -14.06 -30.99 4.12
C SER A 234 -13.91 -31.96 5.30
N ALA A 235 -12.69 -32.39 5.60
CA ALA A 235 -12.41 -33.30 6.71
C ALA A 235 -12.33 -32.54 8.06
N GLN A 236 -11.84 -31.31 8.04
CA GLN A 236 -11.62 -30.45 9.20
C GLN A 236 -12.08 -29.03 8.90
N PRO A 237 -13.38 -28.70 9.09
CA PRO A 237 -13.95 -27.40 8.70
C PRO A 237 -13.28 -26.18 9.36
N ASN A 238 -12.64 -26.37 10.50
CA ASN A 238 -11.92 -25.31 11.23
C ASN A 238 -10.41 -25.28 10.92
N ALA A 239 -9.92 -26.12 9.98
CA ALA A 239 -8.51 -26.12 9.61
C ALA A 239 -8.12 -24.78 8.99
N ARG A 240 -6.88 -24.35 9.29
CA ARG A 240 -6.27 -23.15 8.69
C ARG A 240 -5.16 -23.57 7.76
N ILE A 241 -5.26 -23.13 6.54
CA ILE A 241 -4.32 -23.46 5.47
C ILE A 241 -3.64 -22.20 5.01
N ALA A 242 -2.31 -22.18 5.01
CA ALA A 242 -1.52 -21.12 4.39
C ALA A 242 -0.85 -21.64 3.12
N ILE A 243 -1.05 -20.94 2.00
CA ILE A 243 -0.40 -21.24 0.73
C ILE A 243 0.53 -20.07 0.40
N ILE A 244 1.83 -20.35 0.35
CA ILE A 244 2.85 -19.34 0.08
C ILE A 244 3.27 -19.48 -1.38
N VAL A 245 3.04 -18.41 -2.16
CA VAL A 245 3.37 -18.35 -3.58
C VAL A 245 4.43 -17.28 -3.81
N ALA A 246 5.55 -17.65 -4.42
CA ALA A 246 6.70 -16.77 -4.59
C ALA A 246 6.37 -15.47 -5.37
N ASN A 247 5.43 -15.53 -6.33
CA ASN A 247 5.01 -14.37 -7.12
C ASN A 247 3.48 -14.23 -7.13
N LEU A 248 2.90 -14.10 -5.94
CA LEU A 248 1.45 -14.08 -5.74
C LEU A 248 0.74 -13.02 -6.59
N THR A 249 1.34 -11.85 -6.75
CA THR A 249 0.79 -10.74 -7.54
C THR A 249 0.56 -11.13 -9.01
N ARG A 250 1.54 -11.77 -9.62
CA ARG A 250 1.44 -12.22 -11.02
C ARG A 250 0.45 -13.38 -11.18
N GLU A 251 0.37 -14.21 -10.17
CA GLU A 251 -0.43 -15.44 -10.15
C GLU A 251 -1.87 -15.22 -9.67
N TYR A 252 -2.19 -14.04 -9.10
CA TYR A 252 -3.45 -13.75 -8.44
C TYR A 252 -4.70 -14.19 -9.22
N ALA A 253 -4.83 -13.74 -10.47
CA ALA A 253 -6.03 -14.03 -11.28
C ALA A 253 -6.18 -15.52 -11.63
N VAL A 254 -5.06 -16.23 -11.77
CA VAL A 254 -5.06 -17.67 -12.06
C VAL A 254 -5.40 -18.46 -10.81
N ILE A 255 -4.80 -18.11 -9.67
CA ILE A 255 -5.07 -18.73 -8.37
C ILE A 255 -6.54 -18.54 -8.00
N ARG A 256 -7.06 -17.31 -8.09
CA ARG A 256 -8.46 -17.01 -7.81
C ARG A 256 -9.39 -17.90 -8.62
N ARG A 257 -9.19 -17.99 -9.94
CA ARG A 257 -10.02 -18.87 -10.80
C ARG A 257 -9.92 -20.35 -10.44
N GLN A 258 -8.75 -20.84 -10.01
CA GLN A 258 -8.60 -22.22 -9.55
C GLN A 258 -9.42 -22.49 -8.27
N PHE A 259 -9.40 -21.56 -7.31
CA PHE A 259 -10.19 -21.68 -6.11
C PHE A 259 -11.70 -21.54 -6.37
N GLU A 260 -12.13 -20.62 -7.23
CA GLU A 260 -13.51 -20.49 -7.68
C GLU A 260 -14.03 -21.79 -8.32
N ALA A 261 -13.21 -22.45 -9.13
CA ALA A 261 -13.56 -23.73 -9.75
C ALA A 261 -13.67 -24.88 -8.75
N VAL A 262 -12.84 -24.86 -7.69
CA VAL A 262 -12.82 -25.92 -6.67
C VAL A 262 -13.90 -25.70 -5.60
N PHE A 263 -14.31 -24.45 -5.33
CA PHE A 263 -15.33 -24.07 -4.33
C PHE A 263 -16.58 -23.45 -4.97
N PRO A 264 -17.29 -24.16 -5.88
CA PRO A 264 -18.42 -23.59 -6.62
C PRO A 264 -19.65 -23.29 -5.75
N ASP A 265 -19.76 -23.95 -4.60
CA ASP A 265 -20.92 -23.86 -3.71
C ASP A 265 -20.83 -22.67 -2.71
N VAL A 266 -19.73 -21.93 -2.75
CA VAL A 266 -19.50 -20.78 -1.87
C VAL A 266 -19.93 -19.52 -2.60
N GLY A 267 -20.91 -18.82 -2.07
CA GLY A 267 -21.48 -17.61 -2.68
C GLY A 267 -20.46 -16.49 -2.87
N GLU A 268 -19.48 -16.38 -1.96
CA GLU A 268 -18.32 -15.48 -2.09
C GLU A 268 -17.05 -16.21 -1.65
N LEU A 269 -16.12 -16.40 -2.58
CA LEU A 269 -14.82 -17.03 -2.32
C LEU A 269 -14.04 -16.32 -1.19
N VAL A 270 -14.18 -15.00 -1.07
CA VAL A 270 -13.56 -14.15 -0.04
C VAL A 270 -13.87 -14.60 1.39
N GLN A 271 -14.99 -15.30 1.63
CA GLN A 271 -15.35 -15.82 2.95
C GLN A 271 -14.45 -16.99 3.38
N ILE A 272 -13.87 -17.73 2.44
CA ILE A 272 -13.04 -18.91 2.72
C ILE A 272 -11.58 -18.65 2.36
N VAL A 273 -11.30 -17.92 1.29
CA VAL A 273 -9.95 -17.72 0.74
C VAL A 273 -9.57 -16.24 0.78
N ASN A 274 -8.58 -15.91 1.58
CA ASN A 274 -7.97 -14.58 1.60
C ASN A 274 -6.68 -14.59 0.78
N ILE A 275 -6.67 -13.92 -0.37
CA ILE A 275 -5.47 -13.77 -1.21
C ILE A 275 -4.80 -12.43 -0.87
N GLY A 276 -3.73 -12.51 -0.09
CA GLY A 276 -3.12 -11.36 0.60
C GLY A 276 -2.43 -10.29 -0.26
N SER A 277 -2.28 -10.49 -1.59
CA SER A 277 -1.59 -9.49 -2.43
C SER A 277 -2.52 -8.38 -2.95
N GLY A 278 -3.83 -8.62 -3.03
CA GLY A 278 -4.75 -7.73 -3.72
C GLY A 278 -4.46 -7.56 -5.22
N LEU A 279 -5.32 -6.85 -5.92
CA LEU A 279 -5.09 -6.34 -7.27
C LEU A 279 -4.41 -4.97 -7.20
N ARG A 280 -3.89 -4.47 -8.32
CA ARG A 280 -3.56 -3.05 -8.42
C ARG A 280 -4.86 -2.27 -8.35
N LEU A 281 -4.84 -1.13 -7.69
CA LEU A 281 -6.03 -0.28 -7.64
C LEU A 281 -6.50 0.12 -9.05
N SER A 282 -5.56 0.34 -9.97
CA SER A 282 -5.85 0.62 -11.38
C SER A 282 -6.50 -0.52 -12.17
N ASP A 283 -6.45 -1.77 -11.65
CA ASP A 283 -7.10 -2.93 -12.26
C ASP A 283 -8.56 -3.08 -11.78
N GLU A 284 -8.94 -2.42 -10.66
CA GLU A 284 -10.33 -2.41 -10.18
C GLU A 284 -11.21 -1.64 -11.17
N PRO A 285 -12.36 -2.20 -11.62
CA PRO A 285 -13.15 -1.62 -12.69
C PRO A 285 -13.55 -0.16 -12.45
N VAL A 286 -14.00 0.17 -11.24
CA VAL A 286 -14.40 1.53 -10.86
C VAL A 286 -13.24 2.53 -10.97
N CYS A 287 -12.03 2.12 -10.55
CA CYS A 287 -10.83 2.95 -10.60
C CYS A 287 -10.23 3.02 -12.00
N ARG A 288 -10.21 1.91 -12.74
CA ARG A 288 -9.74 1.86 -14.13
C ARG A 288 -10.51 2.85 -15.01
N ASP A 289 -11.83 2.85 -14.93
CA ASP A 289 -12.66 3.72 -15.74
C ASP A 289 -12.48 5.21 -15.35
N ALA A 290 -12.28 5.51 -14.07
CA ALA A 290 -11.91 6.84 -13.59
C ALA A 290 -10.54 7.30 -14.15
N LEU A 291 -9.53 6.43 -14.08
CA LEU A 291 -8.18 6.72 -14.58
C LEU A 291 -8.15 6.86 -16.09
N ASP A 292 -8.90 6.05 -16.84
CA ASP A 292 -9.03 6.17 -18.30
C ASP A 292 -9.73 7.46 -18.70
N LEU A 293 -10.74 7.91 -17.95
CA LEU A 293 -11.35 9.23 -18.14
C LEU A 293 -10.32 10.35 -17.91
N LEU A 294 -9.54 10.29 -16.83
CA LEU A 294 -8.48 11.27 -16.58
C LEU A 294 -7.41 11.24 -17.68
N ARG A 295 -6.97 10.05 -18.14
CA ARG A 295 -6.05 9.91 -19.28
C ARG A 295 -6.62 10.55 -20.55
N TRP A 296 -7.91 10.45 -20.78
CA TRP A 296 -8.58 11.07 -21.93
C TRP A 296 -8.46 12.60 -21.95
N THR A 297 -8.30 13.22 -20.79
CA THR A 297 -8.07 14.68 -20.71
C THR A 297 -6.71 15.14 -21.22
N ILE A 298 -5.73 14.23 -21.32
CA ILE A 298 -4.34 14.56 -21.68
C ILE A 298 -3.85 13.91 -22.98
N GLN A 299 -4.59 12.93 -23.49
CA GLN A 299 -4.25 12.22 -24.72
C GLN A 299 -5.48 11.64 -25.42
N PRO A 300 -5.48 11.51 -26.75
CA PRO A 300 -6.56 10.87 -27.47
C PRO A 300 -6.71 9.39 -27.10
N LEU A 301 -7.93 8.94 -26.83
CA LEU A 301 -8.24 7.52 -26.63
C LEU A 301 -8.70 6.85 -27.92
N SER A 302 -8.52 5.53 -27.97
CA SER A 302 -9.08 4.70 -29.04
C SER A 302 -10.61 4.64 -28.96
N PHE A 303 -11.26 4.43 -30.10
CA PHE A 303 -12.70 4.25 -30.16
C PHE A 303 -13.20 3.16 -29.19
N LEU A 304 -12.48 2.06 -29.09
CA LEU A 304 -12.85 0.94 -28.21
C LEU A 304 -12.89 1.37 -26.73
N LEU A 305 -11.89 2.12 -26.28
CA LEU A 305 -11.84 2.64 -24.91
C LEU A 305 -12.94 3.67 -24.64
N ILE A 306 -13.22 4.55 -25.60
CA ILE A 306 -14.33 5.52 -25.50
C ILE A 306 -15.66 4.79 -25.36
N GLU A 307 -15.90 3.75 -26.17
CA GLU A 307 -17.12 2.94 -26.07
C GLU A 307 -17.20 2.15 -24.76
N GLN A 308 -16.07 1.73 -24.21
CA GLN A 308 -16.01 1.09 -22.89
C GLN A 308 -16.40 2.09 -21.79
N LEU A 309 -15.84 3.30 -21.79
CA LEU A 309 -16.22 4.36 -20.84
C LEU A 309 -17.69 4.75 -20.96
N ARG A 310 -18.21 4.82 -22.19
CA ARG A 310 -19.63 5.11 -22.44
C ARG A 310 -20.60 4.03 -21.92
N ARG A 311 -20.14 2.79 -21.79
CA ARG A 311 -20.94 1.67 -21.26
C ARG A 311 -20.69 1.40 -19.79
N SER A 312 -19.82 2.19 -19.19
CA SER A 312 -19.47 2.01 -17.78
C SER A 312 -20.65 2.38 -16.87
N ALA A 313 -20.98 1.51 -15.95
CA ALA A 313 -21.91 1.78 -14.87
C ALA A 313 -21.38 2.84 -13.89
N TYR A 314 -20.04 3.00 -13.85
CA TYR A 314 -19.37 3.92 -12.96
C TYR A 314 -19.33 5.37 -13.45
N LEU A 315 -19.73 5.62 -14.72
CA LEU A 315 -19.71 6.94 -15.36
C LEU A 315 -21.08 7.28 -16.00
N PRO A 316 -22.16 7.30 -15.21
CA PRO A 316 -23.53 7.38 -15.73
C PRO A 316 -23.80 8.64 -16.58
N SER A 317 -23.14 9.76 -16.30
CA SER A 317 -23.30 10.97 -17.11
C SER A 317 -22.77 10.80 -18.53
N ILE A 318 -21.68 10.04 -18.73
CA ILE A 318 -21.09 9.76 -20.04
C ILE A 318 -21.93 8.72 -20.80
N ASN A 319 -22.51 7.77 -20.08
CA ASN A 319 -23.36 6.71 -20.64
C ASN A 319 -24.60 7.26 -21.37
N ALA A 320 -25.13 8.41 -20.95
CA ALA A 320 -26.32 9.07 -21.56
C ALA A 320 -26.13 9.53 -23.02
N THR A 321 -24.98 9.26 -23.65
CA THR A 321 -24.71 9.65 -25.05
C THR A 321 -25.12 8.56 -26.04
N GLU A 322 -26.38 8.50 -26.44
CA GLU A 322 -26.84 7.59 -27.49
C GLU A 322 -26.48 8.08 -28.92
N GLY A 323 -26.21 7.15 -29.83
CA GLY A 323 -26.11 7.42 -31.26
C GLY A 323 -24.78 7.89 -31.83
N LEU A 324 -23.68 7.86 -31.04
CA LEU A 324 -22.37 8.38 -31.46
C LEU A 324 -21.50 7.41 -32.29
N ALA A 325 -21.85 6.12 -32.34
CA ALA A 325 -21.01 5.08 -32.90
C ALA A 325 -20.67 5.21 -34.41
N SER A 326 -21.46 5.91 -35.18
CA SER A 326 -21.33 5.90 -36.64
C SER A 326 -20.34 6.92 -37.25
N TRP A 327 -19.75 7.81 -36.42
CA TRP A 327 -18.92 8.92 -36.95
C TRP A 327 -17.66 9.23 -36.11
N LEU A 328 -17.32 8.40 -35.11
CA LEU A 328 -16.11 8.61 -34.31
C LEU A 328 -14.88 8.14 -35.08
N PRO A 329 -13.80 8.95 -35.13
CA PRO A 329 -12.52 8.53 -35.66
C PRO A 329 -11.86 7.45 -34.80
N HIS A 330 -10.86 6.76 -35.33
CA HIS A 330 -10.10 5.71 -34.58
C HIS A 330 -9.53 6.19 -33.26
N ARG A 331 -9.20 7.47 -33.15
CA ARG A 331 -8.74 8.14 -31.93
C ARG A 331 -9.40 9.52 -31.85
N LEU A 332 -9.80 9.88 -30.64
CA LEU A 332 -10.47 11.16 -30.40
C LEU A 332 -10.03 11.71 -29.05
N ASP A 333 -9.74 13.01 -28.99
CA ASP A 333 -9.51 13.74 -27.77
C ASP A 333 -10.79 14.18 -27.09
N LEU A 334 -10.73 14.33 -25.77
CA LEU A 334 -11.91 14.70 -24.98
C LEU A 334 -12.45 16.10 -25.35
N PRO A 335 -11.63 17.15 -25.61
CA PRO A 335 -12.12 18.44 -26.07
C PRO A 335 -12.97 18.35 -27.33
N ASP A 336 -12.53 17.62 -28.36
CA ASP A 336 -13.29 17.42 -29.59
C ASP A 336 -14.58 16.62 -29.36
N PHE A 337 -14.50 15.59 -28.49
CA PHE A 337 -15.68 14.83 -28.13
C PHE A 337 -16.73 15.69 -27.43
N THR A 338 -16.34 16.44 -26.39
CA THR A 338 -17.25 17.31 -25.63
C THR A 338 -17.83 18.43 -26.48
N HIS A 339 -17.07 18.97 -27.44
CA HIS A 339 -17.54 19.97 -28.36
C HIS A 339 -18.64 19.44 -29.29
N ARG A 340 -18.59 18.17 -29.68
CA ARG A 340 -19.56 17.54 -30.60
C ARG A 340 -20.81 17.05 -29.89
N VAL A 341 -20.69 16.58 -28.64
CA VAL A 341 -21.78 15.95 -27.88
C VAL A 341 -22.85 16.96 -27.41
N LYS A 342 -22.44 18.15 -26.99
CA LYS A 342 -23.33 19.27 -26.54
C LYS A 342 -24.37 18.86 -25.48
N LEU A 343 -23.95 18.10 -24.47
CA LEU A 343 -24.78 17.77 -23.32
C LEU A 343 -24.33 18.61 -22.10
N PRO A 344 -25.16 18.80 -21.07
CA PRO A 344 -24.83 19.62 -19.91
C PRO A 344 -23.52 19.22 -19.24
N TRP A 345 -23.23 17.92 -19.13
CA TRP A 345 -21.97 17.44 -18.59
C TRP A 345 -20.78 17.76 -19.51
N SER A 346 -20.98 17.66 -20.85
CA SER A 346 -19.89 17.90 -21.81
C SER A 346 -19.53 19.39 -21.90
N GLU A 347 -20.46 20.31 -21.72
CA GLU A 347 -20.18 21.74 -21.66
C GLU A 347 -19.36 22.08 -20.38
N ARG A 348 -19.76 21.52 -19.23
CA ARG A 348 -19.03 21.67 -17.96
C ARG A 348 -17.62 21.11 -18.08
N MET A 349 -17.47 19.90 -18.64
CA MET A 349 -16.19 19.24 -18.88
C MET A 349 -15.30 20.10 -19.79
N HIS A 350 -15.83 20.57 -20.92
CA HIS A 350 -15.10 21.42 -21.87
C HIS A 350 -14.56 22.71 -21.22
N ALA A 351 -15.32 23.31 -20.32
CA ALA A 351 -14.87 24.50 -19.58
C ALA A 351 -13.68 24.19 -18.67
N LEU A 352 -13.66 23.02 -18.03
CA LEU A 352 -12.58 22.57 -17.16
C LEU A 352 -11.29 22.18 -17.91
N LEU A 353 -11.39 21.82 -19.18
CA LEU A 353 -10.22 21.47 -19.99
C LEU A 353 -9.37 22.69 -20.36
N LYS A 354 -9.94 23.90 -20.29
CA LYS A 354 -9.23 25.17 -20.44
C LYS A 354 -8.50 25.51 -19.15
N THR A 355 -7.25 25.13 -19.02
CA THR A 355 -6.48 25.27 -17.79
C THR A 355 -5.19 26.02 -17.98
N PRO A 356 -4.61 26.62 -16.91
CA PRO A 356 -3.26 27.14 -16.95
C PRO A 356 -2.27 26.03 -17.29
N GLU A 357 -1.11 26.40 -17.79
CA GLU A 357 -0.06 25.45 -18.15
C GLU A 357 0.50 24.75 -16.90
N TRP A 358 0.65 25.49 -15.82
CA TRP A 358 1.21 25.04 -14.53
C TRP A 358 0.32 25.45 -13.37
N SER A 359 0.22 24.60 -12.35
CA SER A 359 -0.47 24.90 -11.10
C SER A 359 -0.02 23.99 -9.97
N SER A 360 -0.53 24.25 -8.76
CA SER A 360 -0.22 23.44 -7.59
C SER A 360 -0.84 22.03 -7.69
N PRO A 361 -0.21 21.01 -7.09
CA PRO A 361 -0.78 19.67 -6.99
C PRO A 361 -2.19 19.65 -6.39
N ARG A 362 -2.48 20.54 -5.41
CA ARG A 362 -3.82 20.71 -4.83
C ARG A 362 -4.85 21.10 -5.89
N THR A 363 -4.56 22.12 -6.70
CA THR A 363 -5.46 22.57 -7.77
C THR A 363 -5.77 21.44 -8.75
N TRP A 364 -4.76 20.63 -9.06
CA TRP A 364 -4.94 19.50 -9.96
C TRP A 364 -5.73 18.34 -9.36
N ALA A 365 -5.55 18.07 -8.07
CA ALA A 365 -6.37 17.09 -7.35
C ALA A 365 -7.85 17.50 -7.30
N GLU A 366 -8.13 18.78 -7.02
CA GLU A 366 -9.48 19.34 -7.05
C GLU A 366 -10.10 19.29 -8.45
N LYS A 367 -9.29 19.57 -9.48
CA LYS A 367 -9.73 19.42 -10.88
C LYS A 367 -10.05 17.96 -11.22
N ALA A 368 -9.21 17.01 -10.83
CA ALA A 368 -9.45 15.59 -11.03
C ALA A 368 -10.77 15.15 -10.39
N ARG A 369 -11.03 15.52 -9.15
CA ARG A 369 -12.31 15.27 -8.47
C ARG A 369 -13.49 15.87 -9.24
N THR A 370 -13.38 17.12 -9.65
CA THR A 370 -14.45 17.79 -10.40
C THR A 370 -14.75 17.10 -11.73
N ILE A 371 -13.72 16.60 -12.44
CA ILE A 371 -13.90 15.82 -13.67
C ILE A 371 -14.65 14.52 -13.38
N LEU A 372 -14.27 13.79 -12.33
CA LEU A 372 -14.93 12.56 -11.93
C LEU A 372 -16.37 12.80 -11.49
N ASP A 373 -16.63 13.85 -10.71
CA ASP A 373 -17.97 14.24 -10.28
C ASP A 373 -18.90 14.60 -11.48
N ILE A 374 -18.38 15.33 -12.46
CA ILE A 374 -19.14 15.66 -13.68
C ILE A 374 -19.52 14.38 -14.45
N ALA A 375 -18.65 13.39 -14.46
CA ALA A 375 -18.91 12.10 -15.10
C ALA A 375 -19.88 11.21 -14.29
N GLY A 376 -20.16 11.56 -13.03
CA GLY A 376 -21.01 10.80 -12.13
C GLY A 376 -20.30 9.64 -11.41
N TRP A 377 -18.95 9.67 -11.37
CA TRP A 377 -18.18 8.64 -10.69
C TRP A 377 -18.37 8.71 -9.16
N PRO A 378 -18.46 7.57 -8.44
CA PRO A 378 -18.25 6.17 -8.85
C PRO A 378 -19.51 5.42 -9.31
N GLY A 379 -20.51 6.11 -9.82
CA GLY A 379 -21.80 5.55 -10.22
C GLY A 379 -22.86 5.74 -9.14
N ASP A 380 -24.13 5.40 -9.49
CA ASP A 380 -25.28 5.65 -8.61
C ASP A 380 -25.39 4.64 -7.46
N GLU A 381 -24.99 3.40 -7.67
CA GLU A 381 -25.11 2.30 -6.69
C GLU A 381 -23.80 1.45 -6.66
N PRO A 382 -22.67 1.98 -6.18
CA PRO A 382 -21.45 1.20 -6.04
C PRO A 382 -21.64 0.13 -4.96
N ASP A 383 -21.17 -1.09 -5.23
CA ASP A 383 -21.13 -2.12 -4.20
C ASP A 383 -20.06 -1.81 -3.14
N SER A 384 -19.99 -2.65 -2.08
CA SER A 384 -19.04 -2.42 -0.98
C SER A 384 -17.58 -2.44 -1.44
N ASN A 385 -17.24 -3.26 -2.43
CA ASN A 385 -15.88 -3.36 -2.98
C ASN A 385 -15.56 -2.13 -3.84
N ASP A 386 -16.48 -1.76 -4.73
CA ASP A 386 -16.38 -0.56 -5.56
C ASP A 386 -16.24 0.71 -4.72
N PHE A 387 -17.03 0.81 -3.64
CA PHE A 387 -16.95 1.95 -2.71
C PHE A 387 -15.60 2.05 -2.02
N GLN A 388 -15.05 0.92 -1.50
CA GLN A 388 -13.73 0.89 -0.87
C GLN A 388 -12.62 1.22 -1.87
N ALA A 389 -12.70 0.72 -3.11
CA ALA A 389 -11.74 1.04 -4.16
C ALA A 389 -11.79 2.53 -4.55
N ALA A 390 -13.00 3.09 -4.69
CA ALA A 390 -13.20 4.51 -4.95
C ALA A 390 -12.65 5.39 -3.82
N GLN A 391 -12.85 4.98 -2.57
CA GLN A 391 -12.28 5.67 -1.42
C GLN A 391 -10.74 5.66 -1.47
N THR A 392 -10.13 4.52 -1.79
CA THR A 392 -8.66 4.42 -1.93
C THR A 392 -8.14 5.31 -3.06
N LEU A 393 -8.85 5.43 -4.18
CA LEU A 393 -8.47 6.40 -5.23
C LEU A 393 -8.60 7.85 -4.75
N SER A 394 -9.60 8.15 -3.93
CA SER A 394 -9.74 9.49 -3.32
C SER A 394 -8.57 9.81 -2.38
N GLU A 395 -8.06 8.84 -1.63
CA GLU A 395 -6.85 8.96 -0.78
C GLU A 395 -5.58 9.25 -1.61
N ILE A 396 -5.49 8.69 -2.83
CA ILE A 396 -4.41 9.05 -3.78
C ILE A 396 -4.52 10.51 -4.21
N LEU A 397 -5.73 11.01 -4.46
CA LEU A 397 -5.93 12.43 -4.75
C LEU A 397 -5.60 13.32 -3.56
N ASP A 398 -5.87 12.87 -2.31
CA ASP A 398 -5.45 13.57 -1.09
C ASP A 398 -3.92 13.59 -0.94
N THR A 399 -3.25 12.49 -1.31
CA THR A 399 -1.78 12.44 -1.36
C THR A 399 -1.23 13.47 -2.34
N LEU A 400 -1.81 13.61 -3.52
CA LEU A 400 -1.41 14.64 -4.47
C LEU A 400 -1.65 16.04 -3.89
N THR A 401 -2.77 16.26 -3.19
CA THR A 401 -3.08 17.53 -2.50
C THR A 401 -2.00 17.88 -1.46
N SER A 402 -1.52 16.91 -0.70
CA SER A 402 -0.47 17.12 0.32
C SER A 402 0.94 17.24 -0.27
N SER A 403 1.12 16.92 -1.54
CA SER A 403 2.42 16.97 -2.24
C SER A 403 2.80 18.37 -2.76
N THR A 404 2.16 19.45 -2.28
CA THR A 404 2.43 20.83 -2.69
C THR A 404 3.89 21.26 -2.49
N GLN A 405 4.58 20.64 -1.55
CA GLN A 405 6.02 20.82 -1.31
C GLN A 405 6.90 20.42 -2.51
N PHE A 406 6.38 19.68 -3.48
CA PHE A 406 7.13 19.25 -4.65
C PHE A 406 7.11 20.27 -5.81
N GLY A 407 6.38 21.39 -5.64
CA GLY A 407 6.31 22.47 -6.61
C GLY A 407 5.09 22.39 -7.54
N GLU A 408 5.08 23.26 -8.55
CA GLU A 408 4.02 23.27 -9.56
C GLU A 408 4.21 22.14 -10.58
N LEU A 409 3.11 21.61 -11.08
CA LEU A 409 3.05 20.56 -12.11
C LEU A 409 2.19 21.04 -13.28
N SER A 410 2.44 20.49 -14.46
CA SER A 410 1.45 20.56 -15.55
C SER A 410 0.29 19.60 -15.30
N TRP A 411 -0.87 19.85 -15.91
CA TRP A 411 -2.00 18.93 -15.79
C TRP A 411 -1.66 17.51 -16.25
N SER A 412 -0.87 17.37 -17.32
CA SER A 412 -0.45 16.06 -17.82
C SER A 412 0.45 15.31 -16.84
N GLU A 413 1.34 16.00 -16.13
CA GLU A 413 2.18 15.39 -15.08
C GLU A 413 1.34 14.98 -13.88
N ALA A 414 0.36 15.79 -13.48
CA ALA A 414 -0.55 15.45 -12.40
C ALA A 414 -1.36 14.19 -12.71
N VAL A 415 -1.95 14.07 -13.90
CA VAL A 415 -2.70 12.87 -14.33
C VAL A 415 -1.78 11.64 -14.38
N ARG A 416 -0.57 11.78 -14.96
CA ARG A 416 0.42 10.68 -14.97
C ARG A 416 0.80 10.25 -13.55
N SER A 417 0.91 11.20 -12.62
CA SER A 417 1.23 10.91 -11.21
C SER A 417 0.09 10.16 -10.53
N ILE A 418 -1.17 10.57 -10.74
CA ILE A 418 -2.35 9.86 -10.22
C ILE A 418 -2.38 8.42 -10.76
N CYS A 419 -2.22 8.23 -12.07
CA CYS A 419 -2.18 6.90 -12.68
C CYS A 419 -1.03 6.06 -12.12
N PHE A 420 0.16 6.64 -12.00
CA PHE A 420 1.34 5.97 -11.47
C PHE A 420 1.15 5.51 -10.02
N LEU A 421 0.63 6.38 -9.15
CA LEU A 421 0.32 6.02 -7.77
C LEU A 421 -0.73 4.91 -7.70
N SER A 422 -1.77 4.97 -8.53
CA SER A 422 -2.82 3.94 -8.59
C SER A 422 -2.30 2.59 -9.09
N ASP A 423 -1.35 2.58 -10.03
CA ASP A 423 -0.70 1.36 -10.54
C ASP A 423 0.17 0.68 -9.46
N HIS A 424 0.70 1.45 -8.51
CA HIS A 424 1.55 0.95 -7.42
C HIS A 424 0.78 0.68 -6.13
N GLN A 425 -0.43 1.23 -5.97
CA GLN A 425 -1.31 0.96 -4.84
C GLN A 425 -1.93 -0.42 -4.96
N ARG A 426 -1.77 -1.26 -3.91
CA ARG A 426 -2.46 -2.54 -3.80
C ARG A 426 -3.79 -2.35 -3.10
N PHE A 427 -4.81 -2.98 -3.66
CA PHE A 427 -6.16 -2.97 -3.12
C PHE A 427 -6.65 -4.41 -2.90
N ALA A 428 -7.17 -4.67 -1.73
CA ALA A 428 -7.92 -5.87 -1.40
C ALA A 428 -9.13 -5.44 -0.57
N ALA A 429 -10.31 -5.74 -1.05
CA ALA A 429 -11.54 -5.45 -0.31
C ALA A 429 -11.48 -6.07 1.08
N GLN A 430 -11.82 -5.30 2.09
CA GLN A 430 -11.94 -5.80 3.45
C GLN A 430 -13.33 -6.38 3.62
N SER A 431 -13.41 -7.68 3.90
CA SER A 431 -14.66 -8.27 4.38
C SER A 431 -15.03 -7.65 5.73
N PRO A 432 -16.30 -7.34 5.99
CA PRO A 432 -16.72 -6.93 7.32
C PRO A 432 -16.29 -8.00 8.33
N PRO A 433 -15.85 -7.61 9.54
CA PRO A 433 -15.49 -8.57 10.58
C PRO A 433 -16.70 -9.48 10.86
N ALA A 434 -16.49 -10.80 10.71
CA ALA A 434 -17.50 -11.83 10.98
C ALA A 434 -17.83 -11.92 12.47
#